data_2099986011905d3e3ae1acdb795086a0
#
_entry.id   2099986011905d3e3ae1acdb795086a0
#
_cell.length_a   1.000
_cell.length_b   1.000
_cell.length_c   1.000
_cell.angle_alpha   90.00
_cell.angle_beta   90.00
_cell.angle_gamma   90.00
#
_symmetry.space_group_name_H-M   'P 1'
#
loop_
_entity.id
_entity.type
_entity.pdbx_description
1 polymer ?
#
loop_
_entity_poly.entity_id
_entity_poly.type
_entity_poly.pdbx_seq_one_letter_code
_entity_poly.pdbx_strand_id
1 'polypeptide(L)'
;PVRMAQALLQALEAFVPLAPLHQPHNLAPIRLLLQSRPELPQVACFDTAFHRSNPDLAQRFALPGKYFDAGVRRYGFHGLSYEYIASVLPEIDPQAATGKVVVTIDG
;
A
#
# COMPACT_ATOMS: atom_id res chain seq x y z
N PRO A 1 -8.95 0.96 -4.28
CA PRO A 1 -9.82 0.35 -3.27
C PRO A 1 -10.52 -0.90 -3.79
N VAL A 2 -10.67 -1.93 -2.96
CA VAL A 2 -11.33 -3.19 -3.32
C VAL A 2 -12.28 -3.60 -2.18
N ARG A 3 -13.48 -4.05 -2.55
CA ARG A 3 -14.42 -4.58 -1.54
C ARG A 3 -13.89 -5.88 -0.95
N MET A 4 -13.87 -5.95 0.38
CA MET A 4 -13.43 -7.14 1.09
C MET A 4 -14.43 -8.28 0.94
N ALA A 5 -13.89 -9.48 0.73
CA ALA A 5 -14.60 -10.74 0.73
C ALA A 5 -13.68 -11.82 1.30
N GLN A 6 -14.25 -12.98 1.66
CA GLN A 6 -13.49 -14.07 2.27
C GLN A 6 -12.30 -14.52 1.40
N ALA A 7 -12.48 -14.59 0.07
CA ALA A 7 -11.42 -14.96 -0.85
C ALA A 7 -10.25 -13.95 -0.85
N LEU A 8 -10.58 -12.65 -0.77
CA LEU A 8 -9.54 -11.62 -0.69
C LEU A 8 -8.80 -11.65 0.65
N LEU A 9 -9.52 -11.90 1.75
CA LEU A 9 -8.90 -12.06 3.06
C LEU A 9 -7.87 -13.19 3.04
N GLN A 10 -8.21 -14.35 2.48
CA GLN A 10 -7.30 -15.48 2.33
C GLN A 10 -6.07 -15.14 1.46
N ALA A 11 -6.28 -14.41 0.36
CA ALA A 11 -5.19 -13.97 -0.49
C ALA A 11 -4.24 -13.00 0.24
N LEU A 12 -4.77 -12.11 1.09
CA LEU A 12 -3.98 -11.17 1.87
C LEU A 12 -3.21 -11.85 3.02
N GLU A 13 -3.71 -12.96 3.54
CA GLU A 13 -2.99 -13.77 4.55
C GLU A 13 -1.65 -14.31 4.02
N ALA A 14 -1.55 -14.59 2.72
CA ALA A 14 -0.32 -15.04 2.09
C ALA A 14 0.80 -13.98 2.14
N PHE A 15 0.45 -12.71 2.36
CA PHE A 15 1.42 -11.61 2.48
C PHE A 15 1.89 -11.33 3.91
N VAL A 16 1.42 -12.06 4.90
CA VAL A 16 1.87 -11.92 6.30
C VAL A 16 3.40 -11.98 6.42
N PRO A 17 4.14 -12.87 5.73
CA PRO A 17 5.60 -12.89 5.81
C PRO A 17 6.30 -11.62 5.33
N LEU A 18 5.64 -10.81 4.49
CA LEU A 18 6.19 -9.54 3.99
C LEU A 18 6.02 -8.38 4.99
N ALA A 19 5.02 -8.46 5.87
CA ALA A 19 4.73 -7.45 6.87
C ALA A 19 4.24 -8.10 8.18
N PRO A 20 5.08 -8.90 8.86
CA PRO A 20 4.64 -9.75 9.97
C PRO A 20 4.17 -8.97 11.20
N LEU A 21 4.62 -7.72 11.38
CA LEU A 21 4.22 -6.87 12.50
C LEU A 21 2.89 -6.14 12.26
N HIS A 22 2.48 -5.96 11.01
CA HIS A 22 1.30 -5.16 10.67
C HIS A 22 0.17 -5.99 10.09
N GLN A 23 0.47 -6.89 9.15
CA GLN A 23 -0.55 -7.61 8.38
C GLN A 23 -1.50 -8.44 9.25
N PRO A 24 -1.06 -9.21 10.26
CA PRO A 24 -1.97 -9.95 11.12
C PRO A 24 -2.96 -9.05 11.87
N HIS A 25 -2.47 -7.91 12.37
CA HIS A 25 -3.29 -6.94 13.10
C HIS A 25 -4.29 -6.22 12.20
N ASN A 26 -3.92 -5.97 10.94
CA ASN A 26 -4.84 -5.39 9.95
C ASN A 26 -5.93 -6.39 9.51
N LEU A 27 -5.59 -7.68 9.40
CA LEU A 27 -6.54 -8.70 8.94
C LEU A 27 -7.50 -9.18 10.05
N ALA A 28 -7.10 -9.12 11.32
CA ALA A 28 -7.91 -9.60 12.43
C ALA A 28 -9.30 -8.90 12.54
N PRO A 29 -9.40 -7.56 12.53
CA PRO A 29 -10.70 -6.88 12.57
C PRO A 29 -11.54 -7.16 11.32
N ILE A 30 -10.92 -7.29 10.15
CA ILE A 30 -11.63 -7.62 8.91
C ILE A 30 -12.29 -8.99 9.03
N ARG A 31 -11.55 -9.99 9.52
CA ARG A 31 -12.06 -11.35 9.74
C ARG A 31 -13.23 -11.35 10.72
N LEU A 32 -13.08 -10.64 11.84
CA LEU A 32 -14.12 -10.53 12.86
C LEU A 32 -15.40 -9.91 12.28
N LEU A 33 -15.29 -8.84 11.52
CA LEU A 33 -16.43 -8.16 10.91
C LEU A 33 -17.08 -8.99 9.80
N LEU A 34 -16.32 -9.72 9.00
CA LEU A 34 -16.89 -10.63 8.00
C LEU A 34 -17.72 -11.75 8.63
N GLN A 35 -17.37 -12.16 9.86
CA GLN A 35 -18.08 -13.21 10.59
C GLN A 35 -19.29 -12.66 11.37
N SER A 36 -19.10 -11.54 12.07
CA SER A 36 -20.12 -11.00 13.00
C SER A 36 -21.11 -10.05 12.33
N ARG A 37 -20.71 -9.38 11.24
CA ARG A 37 -21.50 -8.37 10.53
C ARG A 37 -21.30 -8.51 9.02
N PRO A 38 -21.72 -9.65 8.43
CA PRO A 38 -21.47 -9.94 7.00
C PRO A 38 -22.16 -8.93 6.06
N GLU A 39 -23.19 -8.25 6.52
CA GLU A 39 -23.91 -7.20 5.78
C GLU A 39 -23.11 -5.89 5.68
N LEU A 40 -22.13 -5.69 6.58
CA LEU A 40 -21.34 -4.45 6.61
C LEU A 40 -20.33 -4.43 5.46
N PRO A 41 -20.43 -3.50 4.50
CA PRO A 41 -19.45 -3.41 3.44
C PRO A 41 -18.10 -2.93 4.02
N GLN A 42 -17.05 -3.69 3.74
CA GLN A 42 -15.68 -3.32 4.06
C GLN A 42 -14.91 -3.06 2.77
N VAL A 43 -14.06 -2.04 2.76
CA VAL A 43 -13.24 -1.66 1.60
C VAL A 43 -11.79 -1.62 2.04
N ALA A 44 -10.94 -2.37 1.33
CA ALA A 44 -9.50 -2.30 1.51
C ALA A 44 -8.92 -1.14 0.69
N CYS A 45 -8.16 -0.29 1.35
CA CYS A 45 -7.30 0.73 0.75
C CYS A 45 -5.85 0.32 1.01
N PHE A 46 -5.12 0.05 -0.06
CA PHE A 46 -3.77 -0.50 0.05
C PHE A 46 -2.73 0.61 0.18
N ASP A 47 -1.93 0.52 1.20
CA ASP A 47 -0.88 1.47 1.53
C ASP A 47 0.22 1.56 0.45
N THR A 48 0.39 0.50 -0.31
CA THR A 48 1.35 0.43 -1.42
C THR A 48 0.77 0.91 -2.76
N ALA A 49 -0.53 1.23 -2.83
CA ALA A 49 -1.20 1.49 -4.11
C ALA A 49 -0.70 2.75 -4.82
N PHE A 50 -0.39 3.80 -4.09
CA PHE A 50 0.15 5.06 -4.61
C PHE A 50 1.45 4.87 -5.41
N HIS A 51 2.30 3.95 -4.96
CA HIS A 51 3.60 3.69 -5.56
C HIS A 51 3.58 2.75 -6.77
N ARG A 52 2.42 2.27 -7.18
CA ARG A 52 2.31 1.36 -8.34
C ARG A 52 2.66 1.99 -9.67
N SER A 53 2.60 3.32 -9.76
CA SER A 53 3.00 4.08 -10.95
C SER A 53 4.52 4.26 -11.08
N ASN A 54 5.29 3.87 -10.09
CA ASN A 54 6.74 3.93 -10.16
C ASN A 54 7.27 3.07 -11.31
N PRO A 55 8.24 3.57 -12.10
CA PRO A 55 8.83 2.79 -13.18
C PRO A 55 9.55 1.55 -12.64
N ASP A 56 9.65 0.51 -13.46
CA ASP A 56 10.28 -0.77 -13.09
C ASP A 56 11.66 -0.59 -12.44
N LEU A 57 12.46 0.35 -12.95
CA LEU A 57 13.78 0.64 -12.40
C LEU A 57 13.74 1.05 -10.92
N ALA A 58 12.73 1.83 -10.52
CA ALA A 58 12.54 2.27 -9.14
C ALA A 58 12.01 1.15 -8.22
N GLN A 59 11.43 0.10 -8.82
CA GLN A 59 10.91 -1.07 -8.10
C GLN A 59 11.96 -2.18 -7.94
N ARG A 60 13.13 -2.05 -8.57
CA ARG A 60 14.19 -3.06 -8.54
C ARG A 60 15.15 -2.82 -7.37
N PHE A 61 15.64 -3.90 -6.80
CA PHE A 61 16.87 -3.90 -6.02
C PHE A 61 18.06 -4.05 -6.95
N ALA A 62 19.25 -3.66 -6.49
CA ALA A 62 20.52 -3.89 -7.20
C ALA A 62 20.94 -5.36 -7.12
N LEU A 63 20.07 -6.24 -7.61
CA LEU A 63 20.22 -7.70 -7.64
C LEU A 63 20.11 -8.21 -9.08
N PRO A 64 20.60 -9.43 -9.39
CA PRO A 64 20.39 -10.05 -10.69
C PRO A 64 18.90 -10.08 -11.09
N GLY A 65 18.61 -9.79 -12.36
CA GLY A 65 17.25 -9.64 -12.89
C GLY A 65 16.31 -10.79 -12.58
N LYS A 66 16.82 -12.02 -12.49
CA LYS A 66 16.05 -13.22 -12.13
C LYS A 66 15.24 -13.09 -10.84
N TYR A 67 15.68 -12.28 -9.89
CA TYR A 67 14.95 -12.07 -8.64
C TYR A 67 13.75 -11.15 -8.86
N PHE A 68 13.90 -10.12 -9.68
CA PHE A 68 12.78 -9.27 -10.07
C PHE A 68 11.72 -10.07 -10.85
N ASP A 69 12.16 -10.92 -11.78
CA ASP A 69 11.28 -11.79 -12.56
C ASP A 69 10.56 -12.82 -11.67
N ALA A 70 11.20 -13.23 -10.57
CA ALA A 70 10.60 -14.06 -9.53
C ALA A 70 9.69 -13.29 -8.54
N GLY A 71 9.45 -11.99 -8.77
CA GLY A 71 8.54 -11.18 -7.95
C GLY A 71 9.18 -10.44 -6.78
N VAL A 72 10.51 -10.49 -6.62
CA VAL A 72 11.23 -9.72 -5.58
C VAL A 72 11.27 -8.26 -6.01
N ARG A 73 10.47 -7.43 -5.35
CA ARG A 73 10.28 -6.02 -5.67
C ARG A 73 10.45 -5.15 -4.45
N ARG A 74 10.86 -3.92 -4.70
CA ARG A 74 10.84 -2.85 -3.72
C ARG A 74 9.43 -2.25 -3.69
N TYR A 75 8.78 -2.28 -2.52
CA TYR A 75 7.49 -1.66 -2.28
C TYR A 75 7.67 -0.33 -1.55
N GLY A 76 6.86 0.66 -1.90
CA GLY A 76 6.66 1.86 -1.10
C GLY A 76 5.49 1.66 -0.15
N PHE A 77 5.54 2.30 1.01
CA PHE A 77 4.52 2.31 2.04
C PHE A 77 3.98 3.71 2.27
N HIS A 78 3.05 3.87 3.23
CA HIS A 78 2.42 5.16 3.56
C HIS A 78 1.75 5.84 2.36
N GLY A 79 1.33 5.07 1.37
CA GLY A 79 0.79 5.57 0.10
C GLY A 79 -0.45 6.43 0.25
N LEU A 80 -1.32 6.13 1.22
CA LEU A 80 -2.51 6.94 1.50
C LEU A 80 -2.13 8.34 2.00
N SER A 81 -1.10 8.45 2.85
CA SER A 81 -0.56 9.72 3.31
C SER A 81 0.08 10.51 2.16
N TYR A 82 0.91 9.87 1.35
CA TYR A 82 1.55 10.50 0.19
C TYR A 82 0.52 10.99 -0.83
N GLU A 83 -0.51 10.19 -1.11
CA GLU A 83 -1.59 10.56 -2.03
C GLU A 83 -2.32 11.81 -1.55
N TYR A 84 -2.64 11.88 -0.26
CA TYR A 84 -3.27 13.06 0.34
C TYR A 84 -2.36 14.28 0.24
N ILE A 85 -1.11 14.18 0.69
CA ILE A 85 -0.16 15.31 0.62
C ILE A 85 0.02 15.78 -0.84
N ALA A 86 0.18 14.87 -1.78
CA ALA A 86 0.31 15.22 -3.19
C ALA A 86 -0.93 15.94 -3.74
N SER A 87 -2.12 15.62 -3.24
CA SER A 87 -3.37 16.24 -3.67
C SER A 87 -3.54 17.67 -3.14
N VAL A 88 -3.09 17.95 -1.90
CA VAL A 88 -3.28 19.25 -1.26
C VAL A 88 -2.10 20.22 -1.45
N LEU A 89 -0.90 19.68 -1.73
CA LEU A 89 0.31 20.48 -1.86
C LEU A 89 0.21 21.62 -2.89
N PRO A 90 -0.40 21.44 -4.08
CA PRO A 90 -0.56 22.52 -5.05
C PRO A 90 -1.40 23.70 -4.55
N GLU A 91 -2.32 23.45 -3.62
CA GLU A 91 -3.18 24.47 -3.02
C GLU A 91 -2.45 25.26 -1.93
N ILE A 92 -1.55 24.59 -1.19
CA ILE A 92 -0.80 25.19 -0.08
C ILE A 92 0.44 25.92 -0.59
N ASP A 93 1.19 25.29 -1.49
CA ASP A 93 2.40 25.86 -2.10
C ASP A 93 2.51 25.42 -3.57
N PRO A 94 2.01 26.24 -4.51
CA PRO A 94 2.09 25.94 -5.94
C PRO A 94 3.53 25.76 -6.46
N GLN A 95 4.52 26.36 -5.82
CA GLN A 95 5.93 26.21 -6.22
C GLN A 95 6.49 24.86 -5.81
N ALA A 96 6.08 24.32 -4.67
CA ALA A 96 6.48 22.98 -4.23
C ALA A 96 5.93 21.88 -5.14
N ALA A 97 4.81 22.13 -5.81
CA ALA A 97 4.18 21.17 -6.74
C ALA A 97 4.91 21.03 -8.08
N THR A 98 5.90 21.87 -8.38
CA THR A 98 6.58 21.91 -9.69
C THR A 98 7.84 21.03 -9.74
N GLY A 99 7.74 19.74 -9.45
CA GLY A 99 8.84 18.78 -9.64
C GLY A 99 9.89 18.79 -8.53
N LYS A 100 9.49 19.08 -7.32
CA LYS A 100 10.34 19.00 -6.15
C LYS A 100 10.27 17.61 -5.49
N VAL A 101 11.33 17.25 -4.79
CA VAL A 101 11.31 16.06 -3.92
C VAL A 101 10.63 16.44 -2.62
N VAL A 102 9.57 15.74 -2.30
CA VAL A 102 8.88 15.86 -1.01
C VAL A 102 9.33 14.73 -0.11
N VAL A 103 9.85 15.07 1.06
CA VAL A 103 10.20 14.10 2.09
C VAL A 103 9.14 14.17 3.18
N THR A 104 8.45 13.07 3.42
CA THR A 104 7.58 12.91 4.57
C THR A 104 8.32 12.15 5.66
N ILE A 105 8.18 12.59 6.89
CA ILE A 105 8.73 11.92 8.06
C ILE A 105 7.55 11.39 8.86
N ASP A 106 7.35 10.09 8.79
CA ASP A 106 6.34 9.40 9.59
C ASP A 106 7.02 8.86 10.85
N GLY A 107 6.51 9.27 12.00
CA GLY A 107 6.98 8.82 13.30
C GLY A 107 6.41 7.48 13.73
#